data_69f64c06aa8e2d853a12b8bb54c3af21
#
_entry.id   69f64c06aa8e2d853a12b8bb54c3af21
#
_cell.length_a   1.000
_cell.length_b   1.000
_cell.length_c   1.000
_cell.angle_alpha   90.00
_cell.angle_beta   90.00
_cell.angle_gamma   90.00
#
_symmetry.space_group_name_H-M   'P 1'
#
loop_
_entity.id
_entity.type
_entity.pdbx_description
1 polymer ?
#
loop_
_entity_poly.entity_id
_entity_poly.type
_entity_poly.pdbx_seq_one_letter_code
_entity_poly.pdbx_strand_id
1 'polypeptide(L)'
;DLAQLVDQLEAAGHGLIMVMGKGGVGKTTVAAALAIGLAKRGHPVHLTTSDPAAHVADMVDGTLPGLRLSRIDPRAETEAYRAQVMATKGAQLDDQGRALLAEDLRSPCTEEVAVFKAFSRLIREGGRGFVVMDTAPTGHTLLLLDATGAYHRDIERQMGATGMHFT
;
A
#
# COMPACT_ATOMS: atom_id res chain seq x y z
N ASP A 1 -19.02 -12.46 -11.24
CA ASP A 1 -17.97 -13.05 -12.04
C ASP A 1 -16.77 -12.11 -12.06
N LEU A 2 -15.54 -12.67 -12.04
CA LEU A 2 -14.30 -11.89 -11.96
C LEU A 2 -14.15 -10.94 -13.17
N ALA A 3 -14.58 -11.34 -14.36
CA ALA A 3 -14.54 -10.50 -15.54
C ALA A 3 -15.40 -9.24 -15.38
N GLN A 4 -16.59 -9.37 -14.84
CA GLN A 4 -17.47 -8.23 -14.54
C GLN A 4 -16.86 -7.29 -13.49
N LEU A 5 -16.14 -7.84 -12.49
CA LEU A 5 -15.42 -7.03 -11.52
C LEU A 5 -14.30 -6.22 -12.20
N VAL A 6 -13.55 -6.83 -13.11
CA VAL A 6 -12.52 -6.12 -13.88
C VAL A 6 -13.14 -5.02 -14.75
N ASP A 7 -14.31 -5.26 -15.37
CA ASP A 7 -15.05 -4.24 -16.15
C ASP A 7 -15.44 -3.04 -15.28
N GLN A 8 -15.92 -3.29 -14.06
CA GLN A 8 -16.28 -2.23 -13.11
C GLN A 8 -15.07 -1.42 -12.65
N LEU A 9 -13.94 -2.09 -12.37
CA LEU A 9 -12.70 -1.44 -11.98
C LEU A 9 -12.11 -0.62 -13.12
N GLU A 10 -12.15 -1.15 -14.35
CA GLU A 10 -11.71 -0.45 -15.56
C GLU A 10 -12.45 0.86 -15.79
N ALA A 11 -13.75 0.89 -15.51
CA ALA A 11 -14.57 2.09 -15.67
C ALA A 11 -14.06 3.28 -14.81
N ALA A 12 -13.33 3.04 -13.74
CA ALA A 12 -12.67 4.07 -12.93
C ALA A 12 -11.39 4.63 -13.59
N GLY A 13 -10.79 3.92 -14.55
CA GLY A 13 -9.62 4.31 -15.33
C GLY A 13 -8.28 4.20 -14.60
N HIS A 14 -8.24 4.34 -13.29
CA HIS A 14 -7.07 4.21 -12.42
C HIS A 14 -7.51 3.99 -10.97
N GLY A 15 -6.64 3.53 -10.12
CA GLY A 15 -6.93 3.44 -8.71
C GLY A 15 -6.16 2.40 -7.92
N LEU A 16 -6.47 2.36 -6.64
CA LEU A 16 -5.97 1.39 -5.68
C LEU A 16 -6.98 0.28 -5.47
N ILE A 17 -6.54 -0.95 -5.66
CA ILE A 17 -7.31 -2.17 -5.41
C ILE A 17 -6.62 -2.93 -4.30
N MET A 18 -7.31 -3.11 -3.18
CA MET A 18 -6.79 -3.89 -2.05
C MET A 18 -7.52 -5.22 -1.96
N VAL A 19 -6.78 -6.31 -2.07
CA VAL A 19 -7.30 -7.67 -1.86
C VAL A 19 -6.93 -8.10 -0.45
N MET A 20 -7.95 -8.20 0.40
CA MET A 20 -7.80 -8.44 1.83
C MET A 20 -8.54 -9.72 2.24
N GLY A 21 -8.04 -10.39 3.28
CA GLY A 21 -8.68 -11.58 3.84
C GLY A 21 -7.71 -12.43 4.65
N LYS A 22 -8.21 -13.44 5.31
CA LYS A 22 -7.39 -14.41 6.08
C LYS A 22 -6.42 -15.16 5.15
N GLY A 23 -5.32 -15.66 5.70
CA GLY A 23 -4.39 -16.52 4.98
C GLY A 23 -5.07 -17.75 4.35
N GLY A 24 -4.58 -18.21 3.21
CA GLY A 24 -5.04 -19.43 2.56
C GLY A 24 -6.38 -19.38 1.82
N VAL A 25 -7.03 -18.23 1.71
CA VAL A 25 -8.34 -18.08 1.03
C VAL A 25 -8.24 -17.69 -0.45
N GLY A 26 -7.05 -17.74 -1.04
CA GLY A 26 -6.86 -17.42 -2.47
C GLY A 26 -6.73 -15.93 -2.80
N LYS A 27 -6.42 -15.08 -1.81
CA LYS A 27 -6.19 -13.63 -2.03
C LYS A 27 -5.20 -13.35 -3.14
N THR A 28 -4.04 -13.97 -3.07
CA THR A 28 -2.96 -13.79 -4.05
C THR A 28 -3.42 -14.17 -5.46
N THR A 29 -4.19 -15.24 -5.60
CA THR A 29 -4.77 -15.67 -6.88
C THR A 29 -5.75 -14.63 -7.42
N VAL A 30 -6.61 -14.09 -6.56
CA VAL A 30 -7.57 -13.04 -6.96
C VAL A 30 -6.83 -11.76 -7.34
N ALA A 31 -5.85 -11.33 -6.55
CA ALA A 31 -5.04 -10.15 -6.84
C ALA A 31 -4.30 -10.28 -8.17
N ALA A 32 -3.67 -11.43 -8.42
CA ALA A 32 -2.99 -11.72 -9.68
C ALA A 32 -3.97 -11.71 -10.86
N ALA A 33 -5.13 -12.35 -10.73
CA ALA A 33 -6.13 -12.40 -11.79
C ALA A 33 -6.70 -11.00 -12.13
N LEU A 34 -6.93 -10.15 -11.14
CA LEU A 34 -7.35 -8.75 -11.35
C LEU A 34 -6.25 -7.95 -12.06
N ALA A 35 -5.01 -8.06 -11.60
CA ALA A 35 -3.88 -7.36 -12.20
C ALA A 35 -3.65 -7.80 -13.67
N ILE A 36 -3.69 -9.09 -13.94
CA ILE A 36 -3.57 -9.64 -15.31
C ILE A 36 -4.74 -9.17 -16.17
N GLY A 37 -5.97 -9.20 -15.66
CA GLY A 37 -7.17 -8.77 -16.37
C GLY A 37 -7.10 -7.32 -16.82
N LEU A 38 -6.65 -6.42 -15.93
CA LEU A 38 -6.45 -5.00 -16.23
C LEU A 38 -5.27 -4.77 -17.20
N ALA A 39 -4.14 -5.46 -16.99
CA ALA A 39 -2.98 -5.34 -17.86
C ALA A 39 -3.27 -5.83 -19.31
N LYS A 40 -4.02 -6.91 -19.47
CA LYS A 40 -4.48 -7.40 -20.78
C LYS A 40 -5.37 -6.40 -21.52
N ARG A 41 -6.02 -5.49 -20.81
CA ARG A 41 -6.82 -4.41 -21.39
C ARG A 41 -6.01 -3.14 -21.67
N GLY A 42 -4.69 -3.19 -21.47
CA GLY A 42 -3.76 -2.12 -21.81
C GLY A 42 -3.54 -1.09 -20.69
N HIS A 43 -4.04 -1.36 -19.49
CA HIS A 43 -3.79 -0.47 -18.36
C HIS A 43 -2.41 -0.73 -17.72
N PRO A 44 -1.68 0.31 -17.30
CA PRO A 44 -0.51 0.15 -16.44
C PRO A 44 -0.95 -0.40 -15.08
N VAL A 45 -0.37 -1.50 -14.65
CA VAL A 45 -0.73 -2.16 -13.39
C VAL A 45 0.52 -2.47 -12.59
N HIS A 46 0.51 -2.12 -11.31
CA HIS A 46 1.52 -2.53 -10.36
C HIS A 46 0.89 -3.47 -9.32
N LEU A 47 1.22 -4.75 -9.40
CA LEU A 47 0.83 -5.76 -8.43
C LEU A 47 1.92 -5.87 -7.35
N THR A 48 1.55 -5.68 -6.10
CA THR A 48 2.45 -5.78 -4.96
C THR A 48 1.87 -6.65 -3.86
N THR A 49 2.71 -7.36 -3.15
CA THR A 49 2.35 -8.20 -2.01
C THR A 49 3.25 -7.94 -0.81
N SER A 50 2.69 -8.03 0.38
CA SER A 50 3.44 -8.10 1.64
C SER A 50 3.50 -9.51 2.22
N ASP A 51 2.85 -10.48 1.58
CA ASP A 51 2.86 -11.88 2.02
C ASP A 51 4.18 -12.55 1.62
N PRO A 52 5.00 -13.02 2.58
CA PRO A 52 6.25 -13.72 2.29
C PRO A 52 6.04 -15.05 1.55
N ALA A 53 4.89 -15.67 1.68
CA ALA A 53 4.54 -16.93 1.04
C ALA A 53 3.91 -16.76 -0.36
N ALA A 54 3.67 -15.52 -0.79
CA ALA A 54 3.06 -15.27 -2.08
C ALA A 54 4.04 -15.53 -3.24
N HIS A 55 3.71 -16.48 -4.09
CA HIS A 55 4.42 -16.81 -5.33
C HIS A 55 3.81 -16.07 -6.53
N VAL A 56 3.73 -14.73 -6.41
CA VAL A 56 3.09 -13.90 -7.43
C VAL A 56 3.79 -14.00 -8.77
N ALA A 57 5.11 -14.12 -8.76
CA ALA A 57 5.90 -14.28 -9.99
C ALA A 57 5.54 -15.58 -10.75
N ASP A 58 5.24 -16.65 -10.02
CA ASP A 58 4.90 -17.95 -10.61
C ASP A 58 3.48 -17.97 -11.20
N MET A 59 2.63 -17.02 -10.77
CA MET A 59 1.25 -16.90 -11.27
C MET A 59 1.15 -16.08 -12.56
N VAL A 60 2.19 -15.32 -12.86
CA VAL A 60 2.26 -14.50 -14.08
C VAL A 60 3.19 -15.20 -15.05
N ASP A 61 2.60 -15.98 -15.94
CA ASP A 61 3.32 -16.69 -16.98
C ASP A 61 3.83 -15.69 -18.04
N GLY A 62 5.11 -15.32 -17.92
CA GLY A 62 5.78 -14.39 -18.82
C GLY A 62 5.61 -12.91 -18.47
N THR A 63 6.27 -12.06 -19.26
CA THR A 63 6.20 -10.60 -19.17
C THR A 63 4.92 -10.11 -19.86
N LEU A 64 3.93 -9.70 -19.09
CA LEU A 64 2.77 -8.97 -19.62
C LEU A 64 3.14 -7.48 -19.75
N PRO A 65 3.02 -6.88 -20.95
CA PRO A 65 3.27 -5.46 -21.12
C PRO A 65 2.41 -4.63 -20.17
N GLY A 66 3.04 -3.68 -19.45
CA GLY A 66 2.35 -2.81 -18.50
C GLY A 66 2.13 -3.40 -17.11
N LEU A 67 2.41 -4.67 -16.87
CA LEU A 67 2.34 -5.27 -15.55
C LEU A 67 3.72 -5.24 -14.85
N ARG A 68 3.77 -4.55 -13.72
CA ARG A 68 4.92 -4.54 -12.80
C ARG A 68 4.60 -5.37 -11.56
N LEU A 69 5.56 -6.16 -11.15
CA LEU A 69 5.47 -6.95 -9.92
C LEU A 69 6.47 -6.42 -8.90
N SER A 70 6.06 -6.32 -7.66
CA SER A 70 6.96 -6.03 -6.55
C SER A 70 6.54 -6.75 -5.29
N ARG A 71 7.44 -6.76 -4.33
CA ARG A 71 7.21 -7.30 -3.00
C ARG A 71 7.65 -6.28 -1.98
N ILE A 72 6.84 -6.09 -0.96
CA ILE A 72 7.20 -5.33 0.22
C ILE A 72 7.71 -6.33 1.26
N ASP A 73 8.94 -6.14 1.70
CA ASP A 73 9.50 -6.85 2.84
C ASP A 73 9.20 -6.06 4.12
N PRO A 74 8.27 -6.53 4.98
CA PRO A 74 7.89 -5.81 6.19
C PRO A 74 9.07 -5.55 7.14
N ARG A 75 10.03 -6.47 7.20
CA ARG A 75 11.22 -6.31 8.07
C ARG A 75 12.12 -5.20 7.56
N ALA A 76 12.46 -5.23 6.28
CA ALA A 76 13.31 -4.22 5.66
C ALA A 76 12.68 -2.83 5.75
N GLU A 77 11.37 -2.70 5.50
CA GLU A 77 10.65 -1.43 5.64
C GLU A 77 10.61 -0.94 7.09
N THR A 78 10.45 -1.85 8.05
CA THR A 78 10.45 -1.52 9.48
C THR A 78 11.83 -1.03 9.93
N GLU A 79 12.90 -1.69 9.51
CA GLU A 79 14.27 -1.27 9.84
C GLU A 79 14.60 0.09 9.22
N ALA A 80 14.24 0.31 7.95
CA ALA A 80 14.41 1.60 7.29
C ALA A 80 13.62 2.72 7.99
N TYR A 81 12.40 2.44 8.40
CA TYR A 81 11.57 3.39 9.13
C TYR A 81 12.16 3.74 10.51
N ARG A 82 12.61 2.73 11.27
CA ARG A 82 13.28 2.94 12.56
C ARG A 82 14.53 3.79 12.41
N ALA A 83 15.37 3.46 11.43
CA ALA A 83 16.58 4.23 11.15
C ALA A 83 16.26 5.69 10.80
N GLN A 84 15.25 5.93 9.97
CA GLN A 84 14.81 7.26 9.60
C GLN A 84 14.32 8.06 10.81
N VAL A 85 13.49 7.47 11.67
CA VAL A 85 12.96 8.13 12.87
C VAL A 85 14.08 8.44 13.84
N MET A 86 15.02 7.52 14.06
CA MET A 86 16.17 7.73 14.92
C MET A 86 17.12 8.81 14.38
N ALA A 87 17.32 8.89 13.07
CA ALA A 87 18.14 9.91 12.43
C ALA A 87 17.52 11.31 12.48
N THR A 88 16.19 11.39 12.47
CA THR A 88 15.46 12.67 12.49
C THR A 88 15.06 13.08 13.91
N LYS A 89 14.08 12.42 14.47
CA LYS A 89 13.57 12.73 15.82
C LYS A 89 14.59 12.41 16.92
N GLY A 90 15.28 11.27 16.80
CA GLY A 90 16.30 10.85 17.76
C GLY A 90 17.51 11.79 17.83
N ALA A 91 17.83 12.48 16.75
CA ALA A 91 18.97 13.43 16.72
C ALA A 91 18.77 14.63 17.65
N GLN A 92 17.54 14.95 18.00
CA GLN A 92 17.17 16.08 18.86
C GLN A 92 17.03 15.69 20.35
N LEU A 93 17.18 14.40 20.66
CA LEU A 93 17.00 13.84 22.00
C LEU A 93 18.36 13.57 22.66
N ASP A 94 18.36 13.64 24.00
CA ASP A 94 19.45 13.12 24.81
C ASP A 94 19.50 11.58 24.80
N ASP A 95 20.48 10.98 25.44
CA ASP A 95 20.68 9.53 25.44
C ASP A 95 19.48 8.79 26.05
N GLN A 96 18.86 9.34 27.09
CA GLN A 96 17.69 8.74 27.71
C GLN A 96 16.47 8.82 26.79
N GLY A 97 16.23 9.95 26.17
CA GLY A 97 15.16 10.15 25.19
C GLY A 97 15.34 9.25 23.96
N ARG A 98 16.57 9.07 23.48
CA ARG A 98 16.89 8.14 22.38
C ARG A 98 16.60 6.69 22.76
N ALA A 99 16.93 6.28 23.98
CA ALA A 99 16.64 4.92 24.45
C ALA A 99 15.14 4.65 24.52
N LEU A 100 14.35 5.61 25.03
CA LEU A 100 12.89 5.52 25.07
C LEU A 100 12.28 5.47 23.66
N LEU A 101 12.74 6.32 22.75
CA LEU A 101 12.28 6.29 21.37
C LEU A 101 12.60 4.96 20.69
N ALA A 102 13.79 4.41 20.92
CA ALA A 102 14.17 3.10 20.37
C ALA A 102 13.29 1.97 20.92
N GLU A 103 12.87 2.05 22.17
CA GLU A 103 11.94 1.08 22.78
C GLU A 103 10.54 1.20 22.17
N ASP A 104 10.00 2.40 22.03
CA ASP A 104 8.70 2.64 21.39
C ASP A 104 8.67 2.10 19.96
N LEU A 105 9.76 2.24 19.21
CA LEU A 105 9.89 1.75 17.84
C LEU A 105 9.97 0.21 17.74
N ARG A 106 10.04 -0.52 18.84
CA ARG A 106 9.93 -1.99 18.87
C ARG A 106 8.49 -2.49 18.86
N SER A 107 7.53 -1.59 19.04
CA SER A 107 6.11 -1.93 18.99
C SER A 107 5.72 -2.61 17.67
N PRO A 108 4.84 -3.62 17.67
CA PRO A 108 4.27 -4.21 16.46
C PRO A 108 3.60 -3.18 15.54
N CYS A 109 3.03 -2.11 16.10
CA CYS A 109 2.45 -1.01 15.32
C CYS A 109 3.48 -0.32 14.41
N THR A 110 4.75 -0.34 14.75
CA THR A 110 5.83 0.24 13.94
C THR A 110 5.95 -0.47 12.59
N GLU A 111 5.83 -1.80 12.58
CA GLU A 111 5.84 -2.59 11.34
C GLU A 111 4.67 -2.21 10.44
N GLU A 112 3.47 -2.10 11.00
CA GLU A 112 2.28 -1.71 10.24
C GLU A 112 2.40 -0.31 9.63
N VAL A 113 2.92 0.65 10.39
CA VAL A 113 3.18 2.01 9.89
C VAL A 113 4.23 2.00 8.78
N ALA A 114 5.29 1.22 8.92
CA ALA A 114 6.34 1.11 7.92
C ALA A 114 5.81 0.50 6.61
N VAL A 115 5.06 -0.59 6.69
CA VAL A 115 4.41 -1.23 5.53
C VAL A 115 3.41 -0.30 4.86
N PHE A 116 2.59 0.42 5.64
CA PHE A 116 1.65 1.41 5.12
C PHE A 116 2.36 2.54 4.37
N LYS A 117 3.49 3.03 4.89
CA LYS A 117 4.31 4.03 4.19
C LYS A 117 4.87 3.50 2.87
N ALA A 118 5.31 2.24 2.84
CA ALA A 118 5.78 1.60 1.62
C ALA A 118 4.66 1.51 0.57
N PHE A 119 3.46 1.10 0.95
CA PHE A 119 2.31 1.12 0.07
C PHE A 119 1.97 2.52 -0.44
N SER A 120 1.96 3.52 0.44
CA SER A 120 1.70 4.91 0.06
C SER A 120 2.72 5.45 -0.94
N ARG A 121 3.99 5.02 -0.83
CA ARG A 121 5.05 5.34 -1.80
C ARG A 121 4.72 4.72 -3.17
N LEU A 122 4.37 3.44 -3.20
CA LEU A 122 4.01 2.74 -4.44
C LEU A 122 2.79 3.35 -5.14
N ILE A 123 1.78 3.78 -4.39
CA ILE A 123 0.60 4.46 -4.93
C ILE A 123 1.01 5.77 -5.62
N ARG A 124 1.86 6.58 -4.99
CA ARG A 124 2.36 7.82 -5.59
C ARG A 124 3.22 7.58 -6.84
N GLU A 125 4.03 6.54 -6.82
CA GLU A 125 4.88 6.14 -7.95
C GLU A 125 4.09 5.51 -9.09
N GLY A 126 2.93 4.90 -8.80
CA GLY A 126 2.06 4.22 -9.77
C GLY A 126 1.38 5.15 -10.78
N GLY A 127 1.34 6.45 -10.51
CA GLY A 127 0.82 7.46 -11.43
C GLY A 127 -0.64 7.24 -11.80
N ARG A 128 -0.95 7.20 -13.11
CA ARG A 128 -2.30 7.07 -13.66
C ARG A 128 -2.77 5.60 -13.85
N GLY A 129 -2.02 4.63 -13.37
CA GLY A 129 -2.34 3.21 -13.51
C GLY A 129 -3.13 2.66 -12.33
N PHE A 130 -3.24 1.34 -12.31
CA PHE A 130 -3.80 0.60 -11.18
C PHE A 130 -2.68 0.07 -10.29
N VAL A 131 -2.89 0.15 -8.98
CA VAL A 131 -2.06 -0.52 -7.98
C VAL A 131 -2.91 -1.59 -7.32
N VAL A 132 -2.53 -2.85 -7.46
CA VAL A 132 -3.20 -4.00 -6.84
C VAL A 132 -2.34 -4.47 -5.67
N MET A 133 -2.90 -4.45 -4.48
CA MET A 133 -2.23 -4.86 -3.25
C MET A 133 -2.81 -6.16 -2.72
N ASP A 134 -1.96 -7.18 -2.63
CA ASP A 134 -2.24 -8.41 -1.89
C ASP A 134 -1.64 -8.28 -0.49
N THR A 135 -2.50 -8.10 0.49
CA THR A 135 -2.08 -7.88 1.88
C THR A 135 -2.95 -8.66 2.85
N ALA A 136 -2.36 -9.08 3.96
CA ALA A 136 -3.08 -9.57 5.12
C ALA A 136 -3.22 -8.40 6.12
N PRO A 137 -4.27 -7.58 6.03
CA PRO A 137 -4.40 -6.44 6.89
C PRO A 137 -4.66 -6.90 8.31
N THR A 138 -3.96 -6.28 9.23
CA THR A 138 -4.34 -6.29 10.63
C THR A 138 -5.44 -5.24 10.86
N GLY A 139 -6.09 -5.28 12.01
CA GLY A 139 -7.08 -4.24 12.37
C GLY A 139 -6.49 -2.83 12.32
N HIS A 140 -5.20 -2.66 12.63
CA HIS A 140 -4.51 -1.37 12.59
C HIS A 140 -4.30 -0.85 11.16
N THR A 141 -4.04 -1.70 10.19
CA THR A 141 -3.95 -1.29 8.77
C THR A 141 -5.25 -0.66 8.29
N LEU A 142 -6.39 -1.23 8.67
CA LEU A 142 -7.71 -0.68 8.34
C LEU A 142 -7.95 0.67 9.02
N LEU A 143 -7.56 0.82 10.29
CA LEU A 143 -7.66 2.08 11.02
C LEU A 143 -6.76 3.17 10.42
N LEU A 144 -5.55 2.83 9.99
CA LEU A 144 -4.66 3.77 9.31
C LEU A 144 -5.21 4.24 7.98
N LEU A 145 -5.84 3.36 7.21
CA LEU A 145 -6.51 3.71 5.96
C LEU A 145 -7.72 4.62 6.19
N ASP A 146 -8.52 4.31 7.22
CA ASP A 146 -9.69 5.12 7.59
C ASP A 146 -9.27 6.51 8.10
N ALA A 147 -8.25 6.57 8.95
CA ALA A 147 -7.68 7.83 9.42
C ALA A 147 -7.15 8.70 8.27
N THR A 148 -6.50 8.10 7.28
CA THR A 148 -6.02 8.82 6.08
C THR A 148 -7.19 9.34 5.24
N GLY A 149 -8.24 8.54 5.07
CA GLY A 149 -9.46 8.96 4.38
C GLY A 149 -10.21 10.07 5.12
N ALA A 150 -10.27 10.01 6.45
CA ALA A 150 -10.86 11.07 7.27
C ALA A 150 -10.08 12.38 7.16
N TYR A 151 -8.76 12.32 7.20
CA TYR A 151 -7.86 13.48 7.02
C TYR A 151 -8.03 14.12 5.63
N HIS A 152 -8.14 13.32 4.58
CA HIS A 152 -8.36 13.82 3.22
C HIS A 152 -9.72 14.54 3.10
N ARG A 153 -10.77 13.97 3.65
CA ARG A 153 -12.10 14.60 3.69
C ARG A 153 -12.12 15.91 4.49
N ASP A 154 -11.33 16.00 5.57
CA ASP A 154 -11.21 17.23 6.36
C ASP A 154 -10.46 18.33 5.61
N ILE A 155 -9.39 17.98 4.89
CA ILE A 155 -8.68 18.93 4.02
C ILE A 155 -9.60 19.43 2.90
N GLU A 156 -10.31 18.54 2.21
CA GLU A 156 -11.27 18.91 1.16
C GLU A 156 -12.37 19.83 1.69
N ARG A 157 -12.87 19.56 2.89
CA ARG A 157 -13.88 20.39 3.55
C ARG A 157 -13.33 21.78 3.91
N GLN A 158 -12.11 21.87 4.42
CA GLN A 158 -11.45 23.13 4.75
C GLN A 158 -11.10 23.93 3.51
N MET A 159 -10.63 23.28 2.44
CA MET A 159 -10.31 23.91 1.16
C MET A 159 -11.57 24.37 0.42
N GLY A 160 -12.64 23.61 0.45
CA GLY A 160 -13.94 23.99 -0.08
C GLY A 160 -14.56 25.20 0.64
N ALA A 161 -14.33 25.32 1.96
CA ALA A 161 -14.75 26.48 2.74
C ALA A 161 -13.93 27.74 2.45
N THR A 162 -12.71 27.61 1.93
CA THR A 162 -11.79 28.73 1.61
C THR A 162 -11.87 29.17 0.14
N GLY A 163 -12.71 28.54 -0.69
CA GLY A 163 -12.93 28.95 -2.10
C GLY A 163 -11.74 28.79 -3.05
N MET A 164 -10.72 28.03 -2.66
CA MET A 164 -9.59 27.76 -3.55
C MET A 164 -9.90 26.55 -4.45
N HIS A 165 -10.33 26.85 -5.68
CA HIS A 165 -10.37 25.88 -6.77
C HIS A 165 -9.00 25.82 -7.43
N PHE A 166 -8.35 24.68 -7.38
CA PHE A 166 -7.23 24.38 -8.27
C PHE A 166 -7.80 23.85 -9.60
N THR A 167 -7.58 24.62 -10.66
CA THR A 167 -7.78 24.18 -12.05
C THR A 167 -6.64 23.26 -12.48
#